data_4129b6f3ad64920652ee1d488d34ed98
#
_entry.id   4129b6f3ad64920652ee1d488d34ed98
#
_cell.length_a   1.000
_cell.length_b   1.000
_cell.length_c   1.000
_cell.angle_alpha   90.00
_cell.angle_beta   90.00
_cell.angle_gamma   90.00
#
_symmetry.space_group_name_H-M   'P 1'
#
loop_
_entity.id
_entity.type
_entity.pdbx_description
1 polymer ?
#
loop_
_entity_poly.entity_id
_entity_poly.type
_entity_poly.pdbx_seq_one_letter_code
_entity_poly.pdbx_strand_id
1 'polypeptide(L)'
;MKVLMFGWEFPPKIYGGLAVASYGITKGLSLQGDVDTILCMPKPCGEEEKFLRIVNMSQVPVVWRDMNYYDIRNRFVGHSAEDYFRFRDNIYADFNYLQGLDDMGCIGFAGGYPTNLHEEINNFSIIAGVLARSEQYDLIHAHDWLTYPAGVHAKLVSGKPLCIHVHATDFDRSRGKVNPTVYGIEKNGMDHADCIMCVSELTRQTVIKEYHQDPRKCF
;
A
#
# COMPACT_ATOMS: atom_id res chain seq x y z
N MET A 1 -17.06 -12.83 -2.36
CA MET A 1 -15.67 -12.45 -2.69
C MET A 1 -15.07 -11.69 -1.50
N LYS A 2 -13.83 -11.97 -1.12
CA LYS A 2 -13.17 -11.30 0.00
C LYS A 2 -12.00 -10.44 -0.48
N VAL A 3 -11.96 -9.16 -0.09
CA VAL A 3 -10.98 -8.18 -0.55
C VAL A 3 -10.06 -7.77 0.59
N LEU A 4 -8.74 -7.92 0.40
CA LEU A 4 -7.74 -7.33 1.27
C LEU A 4 -7.42 -5.93 0.73
N MET A 5 -7.90 -4.90 1.43
CA MET A 5 -7.81 -3.52 1.01
C MET A 5 -6.79 -2.75 1.83
N PHE A 6 -5.88 -2.06 1.18
CA PHE A 6 -4.90 -1.18 1.81
C PHE A 6 -5.33 0.27 1.63
N GLY A 7 -5.59 0.96 2.75
CA GLY A 7 -5.95 2.36 2.81
C GLY A 7 -5.07 3.12 3.78
N TRP A 8 -4.90 4.42 3.56
CA TRP A 8 -4.09 5.30 4.41
C TRP A 8 -4.93 6.14 5.37
N GLU A 9 -6.10 6.52 4.91
CA GLU A 9 -7.06 7.38 5.62
C GLU A 9 -8.46 6.77 5.57
N PHE A 10 -9.21 6.99 6.65
CA PHE A 10 -10.62 6.60 6.75
C PHE A 10 -11.34 7.47 7.79
N PRO A 11 -12.62 7.82 7.61
CA PRO A 11 -13.36 8.55 8.64
C PRO A 11 -13.40 7.79 9.98
N PRO A 12 -13.39 8.51 11.12
CA PRO A 12 -13.56 9.96 11.26
C PRO A 12 -12.30 10.81 11.02
N LYS A 13 -11.11 10.21 10.85
CA LYS A 13 -9.89 10.95 10.51
C LYS A 13 -9.82 11.21 9.02
N ILE A 14 -10.06 12.45 8.63
CA ILE A 14 -10.07 12.91 7.24
C ILE A 14 -8.99 13.96 7.06
N TYR A 15 -7.97 13.63 6.24
CA TYR A 15 -6.94 14.59 5.83
C TYR A 15 -7.20 15.11 4.41
N GLY A 16 -7.94 14.33 3.59
CA GLY A 16 -8.24 14.69 2.22
C GLY A 16 -9.39 13.89 1.61
N GLY A 17 -9.55 14.01 0.30
CA GLY A 17 -10.60 13.29 -0.45
C GLY A 17 -10.46 11.77 -0.42
N LEU A 18 -9.26 11.26 -0.18
CA LEU A 18 -8.98 9.82 -0.13
C LEU A 18 -9.79 9.11 0.96
N ALA A 19 -9.90 9.71 2.15
CA ALA A 19 -10.68 9.15 3.26
C ALA A 19 -12.16 8.98 2.88
N VAL A 20 -12.74 10.00 2.26
CA VAL A 20 -14.16 10.01 1.83
C VAL A 20 -14.39 9.01 0.71
N ALA A 21 -13.46 8.93 -0.25
CA ALA A 21 -13.54 7.96 -1.34
C ALA A 21 -13.43 6.52 -0.82
N SER A 22 -12.47 6.24 0.06
CA SER A 22 -12.30 4.92 0.69
C SER A 22 -13.56 4.49 1.46
N TYR A 23 -14.16 5.42 2.20
CA TYR A 23 -15.44 5.19 2.89
C TYR A 23 -16.57 4.87 1.90
N GLY A 24 -16.75 5.70 0.87
CA GLY A 24 -17.80 5.51 -0.12
C GLY A 24 -17.69 4.17 -0.84
N ILE A 25 -16.47 3.78 -1.24
CA ILE A 25 -16.20 2.51 -1.91
C ILE A 25 -16.50 1.32 -0.97
N THR A 26 -15.97 1.32 0.25
CA THR A 26 -16.18 0.22 1.20
C THR A 26 -17.63 0.11 1.62
N LYS A 27 -18.32 1.25 1.81
CA LYS A 27 -19.76 1.27 2.10
C LYS A 27 -20.57 0.71 0.93
N GLY A 28 -20.26 1.13 -0.30
CA GLY A 28 -20.91 0.60 -1.50
C GLY A 28 -20.72 -0.91 -1.65
N LEU A 29 -19.50 -1.41 -1.44
CA LEU A 29 -19.22 -2.85 -1.48
C LEU A 29 -19.99 -3.62 -0.39
N SER A 30 -20.07 -3.09 0.82
CA SER A 30 -20.81 -3.74 1.92
C SER A 30 -22.31 -3.85 1.65
N LEU A 31 -22.89 -2.86 0.95
CA LEU A 31 -24.31 -2.87 0.59
C LEU A 31 -24.68 -3.88 -0.49
N GLN A 32 -23.71 -4.34 -1.29
CA GLN A 32 -23.93 -5.38 -2.29
C GLN A 32 -24.13 -6.78 -1.65
N GLY A 33 -23.62 -6.98 -0.43
CA GLY A 33 -23.83 -8.19 0.36
C GLY A 33 -23.02 -9.43 -0.07
N ASP A 34 -22.33 -9.39 -1.19
CA ASP A 34 -21.49 -10.48 -1.72
C ASP A 34 -19.98 -10.20 -1.67
N VAL A 35 -19.59 -9.02 -1.20
CA VAL A 35 -18.20 -8.58 -1.03
C VAL A 35 -17.92 -8.29 0.43
N ASP A 36 -16.95 -9.04 0.99
CA ASP A 36 -16.43 -8.84 2.34
C ASP A 36 -15.08 -8.12 2.24
N THR A 37 -14.91 -7.02 2.96
CA THR A 37 -13.71 -6.18 2.90
C THR A 37 -12.96 -6.19 4.22
N ILE A 38 -11.65 -6.47 4.14
CA ILE A 38 -10.70 -6.27 5.23
C ILE A 38 -9.89 -5.01 4.89
N LEU A 39 -10.15 -3.91 5.59
CA LEU A 39 -9.42 -2.66 5.41
C LEU A 39 -8.22 -2.61 6.36
N CYS A 40 -7.02 -2.56 5.79
CA CYS A 40 -5.76 -2.44 6.53
C CYS A 40 -5.33 -0.97 6.54
N MET A 41 -5.09 -0.41 7.72
CA MET A 41 -4.71 0.99 7.91
C MET A 41 -3.50 1.11 8.83
N PRO A 42 -2.62 2.12 8.65
CA PRO A 42 -1.47 2.33 9.52
C PRO A 42 -1.87 2.48 10.99
N LYS A 43 -2.83 3.36 11.25
CA LYS A 43 -3.30 3.68 12.60
C LYS A 43 -4.75 4.17 12.58
N PRO A 44 -5.75 3.26 12.63
CA PRO A 44 -7.14 3.62 12.83
C PRO A 44 -7.34 4.29 14.21
N CYS A 45 -8.38 5.07 14.38
CA CYS A 45 -8.69 5.74 15.65
C CYS A 45 -9.56 4.89 16.60
N GLY A 46 -10.20 3.85 16.10
CA GLY A 46 -11.08 2.96 16.86
C GLY A 46 -12.54 3.41 16.92
N GLU A 47 -12.86 4.52 16.26
CA GLU A 47 -14.23 5.09 16.19
C GLU A 47 -14.85 4.92 14.79
N GLU A 48 -14.22 4.11 13.94
CA GLU A 48 -14.70 3.84 12.58
C GLU A 48 -16.01 3.02 12.59
N GLU A 49 -16.84 3.21 11.56
CA GLU A 49 -18.08 2.45 11.42
C GLU A 49 -17.84 0.94 11.28
N LYS A 50 -18.71 0.12 11.90
CA LYS A 50 -18.54 -1.33 12.04
C LYS A 50 -19.10 -2.17 10.87
N PHE A 51 -19.27 -1.60 9.69
CA PHE A 51 -19.77 -2.34 8.53
C PHE A 51 -18.68 -3.11 7.76
N LEU A 52 -17.42 -2.94 8.15
CA LEU A 52 -16.29 -3.67 7.61
C LEU A 52 -15.31 -4.04 8.73
N ARG A 53 -14.45 -5.03 8.46
CA ARG A 53 -13.35 -5.37 9.35
C ARG A 53 -12.17 -4.43 9.09
N ILE A 54 -11.71 -3.72 10.12
CA ILE A 54 -10.50 -2.88 10.05
C ILE A 54 -9.35 -3.57 10.79
N VAL A 55 -8.19 -3.63 10.14
CA VAL A 55 -6.95 -4.11 10.72
C VAL A 55 -6.05 -2.92 11.03
N ASN A 56 -5.71 -2.75 12.30
CA ASN A 56 -4.70 -1.80 12.75
C ASN A 56 -3.31 -2.38 12.52
N MET A 57 -2.59 -1.86 11.51
CA MET A 57 -1.27 -2.35 11.15
C MET A 57 -0.24 -2.12 12.26
N SER A 58 -0.43 -1.11 13.14
CA SER A 58 0.42 -0.90 14.32
C SER A 58 0.34 -2.02 15.37
N GLN A 59 -0.61 -2.95 15.25
CA GLN A 59 -0.83 -4.06 16.18
C GLN A 59 -0.51 -5.42 15.57
N VAL A 60 0.05 -5.45 14.37
CA VAL A 60 0.43 -6.69 13.69
C VAL A 60 1.89 -6.99 14.00
N PRO A 61 2.20 -8.08 14.72
CA PRO A 61 3.57 -8.43 15.04
C PRO A 61 4.34 -8.86 13.78
N VAL A 62 5.56 -8.35 13.64
CA VAL A 62 6.50 -8.72 12.58
C VAL A 62 7.57 -9.62 13.19
N VAL A 63 7.71 -10.84 12.68
CA VAL A 63 8.77 -11.77 13.12
C VAL A 63 9.83 -11.83 12.02
N TRP A 64 11.10 -11.81 12.40
CA TRP A 64 12.23 -11.81 11.46
C TRP A 64 12.12 -12.88 10.36
N ARG A 65 11.71 -14.10 10.68
CA ARG A 65 11.51 -15.19 9.70
C ARG A 65 10.43 -14.92 8.65
N ASP A 66 9.56 -13.91 8.89
CA ASP A 66 8.52 -13.49 7.95
C ASP A 66 9.04 -12.47 6.94
N MET A 67 10.23 -11.91 7.20
CA MET A 67 10.96 -11.05 6.28
C MET A 67 11.78 -11.92 5.33
N ASN A 68 11.20 -12.26 4.18
CA ASN A 68 11.90 -13.05 3.18
C ASN A 68 12.71 -12.17 2.21
N TYR A 69 13.44 -12.81 1.29
CA TYR A 69 14.28 -12.15 0.29
C TYR A 69 13.54 -11.08 -0.55
N TYR A 70 12.25 -11.23 -0.78
CA TYR A 70 11.44 -10.26 -1.53
C TYR A 70 11.16 -9.00 -0.72
N ASP A 71 11.01 -9.10 0.58
CA ASP A 71 10.83 -7.96 1.50
C ASP A 71 12.05 -7.05 1.43
N ILE A 72 13.22 -7.65 1.43
CA ILE A 72 14.51 -6.98 1.32
C ILE A 72 14.67 -6.32 -0.04
N ARG A 73 14.40 -7.06 -1.13
CA ARG A 73 14.54 -6.55 -2.50
C ARG A 73 13.62 -5.37 -2.80
N ASN A 74 12.39 -5.39 -2.32
CA ASN A 74 11.42 -4.32 -2.57
C ASN A 74 11.74 -3.02 -1.83
N ARG A 75 12.49 -3.07 -0.73
CA ARG A 75 13.00 -1.86 -0.04
C ARG A 75 13.94 -1.04 -0.92
N PHE A 76 14.55 -1.66 -1.92
CA PHE A 76 15.55 -1.04 -2.80
C PHE A 76 15.06 -0.78 -4.22
N VAL A 77 13.74 -0.76 -4.43
CA VAL A 77 13.17 -0.33 -5.71
C VAL A 77 13.59 1.13 -5.96
N GLY A 78 14.41 1.34 -6.99
CA GLY A 78 15.01 2.62 -7.33
C GLY A 78 16.50 2.78 -6.96
N HIS A 79 17.11 1.79 -6.28
CA HIS A 79 18.53 1.73 -6.01
C HIS A 79 19.28 0.86 -7.04
N SER A 80 20.58 1.12 -7.20
CA SER A 80 21.42 0.37 -8.12
C SER A 80 21.64 -1.08 -7.67
N ALA A 81 22.09 -1.95 -8.60
CA ALA A 81 22.50 -3.31 -8.25
C ALA A 81 23.65 -3.33 -7.22
N GLU A 82 24.51 -2.30 -7.22
CA GLU A 82 25.61 -2.14 -6.25
C GLU A 82 25.08 -1.87 -4.84
N ASP A 83 24.02 -1.05 -4.70
CA ASP A 83 23.37 -0.80 -3.41
C ASP A 83 22.74 -2.08 -2.86
N TYR A 84 22.17 -2.91 -3.74
CA TYR A 84 21.66 -4.23 -3.38
C TYR A 84 22.77 -5.17 -2.85
N PHE A 85 23.94 -5.22 -3.49
CA PHE A 85 25.06 -6.06 -3.04
C PHE A 85 25.66 -5.57 -1.72
N ARG A 86 25.82 -4.25 -1.55
CA ARG A 86 26.24 -3.65 -0.27
C ARG A 86 25.29 -3.99 0.86
N PHE A 87 24.03 -4.01 0.59
CA PHE A 87 23.00 -4.37 1.56
C PHE A 87 23.06 -5.84 1.96
N ARG A 88 23.17 -6.75 0.98
CA ARG A 88 23.30 -8.20 1.24
C ARG A 88 24.44 -8.50 2.22
N ASP A 89 25.55 -7.80 2.07
CA ASP A 89 26.75 -8.00 2.89
C ASP A 89 26.64 -7.35 4.29
N ASN A 90 25.68 -6.43 4.46
CA ASN A 90 25.37 -5.73 5.71
C ASN A 90 24.03 -6.14 6.36
N ILE A 91 23.47 -7.28 5.99
CA ILE A 91 22.18 -7.80 6.53
C ILE A 91 22.15 -7.77 8.09
N TYR A 92 23.29 -7.96 8.75
CA TYR A 92 23.40 -7.86 10.21
C TYR A 92 23.39 -6.41 10.74
N ALA A 93 23.72 -5.41 9.92
CA ALA A 93 23.59 -4.01 10.30
C ALA A 93 22.14 -3.51 10.26
N ASP A 94 21.28 -4.15 9.45
CA ASP A 94 19.87 -3.82 9.33
C ASP A 94 18.99 -4.33 10.48
N PHE A 95 19.52 -5.12 11.42
CA PHE A 95 18.86 -5.34 12.69
C PHE A 95 18.56 -4.01 13.41
N ASN A 96 19.36 -2.98 13.16
CA ASN A 96 19.07 -1.63 13.65
C ASN A 96 17.92 -0.92 12.91
N TYR A 97 17.50 -1.41 11.74
CA TYR A 97 16.35 -0.86 11.02
C TYR A 97 15.01 -1.25 11.66
N LEU A 98 15.02 -2.30 12.49
CA LEU A 98 13.89 -2.70 13.33
C LEU A 98 13.87 -1.94 14.68
N GLN A 99 14.59 -0.81 14.80
CA GLN A 99 14.61 0.02 16.02
C GLN A 99 13.24 0.61 16.39
N GLY A 100 12.22 0.44 15.55
CA GLY A 100 10.85 0.85 15.83
C GLY A 100 9.94 -0.26 16.34
N LEU A 101 10.45 -1.47 16.59
CA LEU A 101 9.63 -2.55 17.17
C LEU A 101 9.43 -2.33 18.67
N ASP A 102 8.20 -2.47 19.12
CA ASP A 102 7.88 -2.55 20.55
C ASP A 102 8.17 -3.96 21.11
N ASP A 103 7.92 -4.15 22.42
CA ASP A 103 8.16 -5.43 23.12
C ASP A 103 7.30 -6.59 22.55
N MET A 104 6.26 -6.29 21.78
CA MET A 104 5.39 -7.25 21.11
C MET A 104 5.82 -7.53 19.65
N GLY A 105 6.88 -6.89 19.16
CA GLY A 105 7.34 -7.00 17.79
C GLY A 105 6.50 -6.20 16.79
N CYS A 106 5.76 -5.20 17.23
CA CYS A 106 4.92 -4.35 16.39
C CYS A 106 5.65 -3.07 15.99
N ILE A 107 5.33 -2.55 14.80
CA ILE A 107 5.85 -1.28 14.29
C ILE A 107 4.83 -0.18 14.54
N GLY A 108 5.21 0.86 15.27
CA GLY A 108 4.36 2.02 15.50
C GLY A 108 4.21 2.90 14.25
N PHE A 109 3.03 3.49 14.07
CA PHE A 109 2.77 4.51 13.04
C PHE A 109 2.30 5.81 13.71
N ALA A 110 2.73 6.96 13.19
CA ALA A 110 2.25 8.26 13.64
C ALA A 110 0.79 8.47 13.24
N GLY A 111 0.41 7.96 12.07
CA GLY A 111 -0.86 8.23 11.41
C GLY A 111 -0.85 9.58 10.69
N GLY A 112 -1.59 9.71 9.60
CA GLY A 112 -1.59 10.90 8.74
C GLY A 112 -0.35 10.99 7.87
N TYR A 113 0.25 12.19 7.77
CA TYR A 113 1.37 12.47 6.85
C TYR A 113 2.58 13.02 7.64
N PRO A 114 3.32 12.16 8.35
CA PRO A 114 4.48 12.58 9.13
C PRO A 114 5.68 12.93 8.24
N THR A 115 6.72 13.52 8.84
CA THR A 115 7.96 13.89 8.13
C THR A 115 8.73 12.67 7.61
N ASN A 116 8.62 11.51 8.26
CA ASN A 116 9.21 10.23 7.87
C ASN A 116 8.25 9.36 7.05
N LEU A 117 7.37 9.96 6.25
CA LEU A 117 6.31 9.27 5.50
C LEU A 117 6.81 8.08 4.66
N HIS A 118 7.97 8.22 4.00
CA HIS A 118 8.53 7.13 3.18
C HIS A 118 8.94 5.91 4.02
N GLU A 119 9.43 6.13 5.23
CA GLU A 119 9.71 5.05 6.19
C GLU A 119 8.41 4.35 6.61
N GLU A 120 7.36 5.11 6.92
CA GLU A 120 6.05 4.53 7.26
C GLU A 120 5.44 3.73 6.10
N ILE A 121 5.58 4.19 4.85
CA ILE A 121 5.17 3.45 3.66
C ILE A 121 5.91 2.11 3.56
N ASN A 122 7.22 2.09 3.80
CA ASN A 122 8.01 0.86 3.79
C ASN A 122 7.59 -0.10 4.91
N ASN A 123 7.41 0.41 6.11
CA ASN A 123 6.93 -0.37 7.27
C ASN A 123 5.54 -0.96 7.01
N PHE A 124 4.64 -0.16 6.43
CA PHE A 124 3.31 -0.60 6.02
C PHE A 124 3.36 -1.74 5.00
N SER A 125 4.29 -1.64 4.04
CA SER A 125 4.53 -2.69 3.04
C SER A 125 5.01 -4.00 3.67
N ILE A 126 5.89 -3.96 4.67
CA ILE A 126 6.38 -5.16 5.37
C ILE A 126 5.23 -5.88 6.06
N ILE A 127 4.43 -5.14 6.82
CA ILE A 127 3.28 -5.70 7.55
C ILE A 127 2.23 -6.24 6.57
N ALA A 128 2.05 -5.61 5.41
CA ALA A 128 1.17 -6.12 4.36
C ALA A 128 1.59 -7.52 3.90
N GLY A 129 2.89 -7.80 3.79
CA GLY A 129 3.40 -9.14 3.50
C GLY A 129 3.08 -10.16 4.60
N VAL A 130 3.10 -9.76 5.87
CA VAL A 130 2.68 -10.62 6.98
C VAL A 130 1.20 -10.98 6.87
N LEU A 131 0.34 -9.97 6.67
CA LEU A 131 -1.11 -10.16 6.51
C LEU A 131 -1.45 -10.98 5.28
N ALA A 132 -0.73 -10.78 4.18
CA ALA A 132 -0.93 -11.54 2.94
C ALA A 132 -0.72 -13.04 3.11
N ARG A 133 0.08 -13.48 4.09
CA ARG A 133 0.28 -14.89 4.45
C ARG A 133 -0.76 -15.43 5.42
N SER A 134 -1.25 -14.58 6.31
CA SER A 134 -2.10 -15.00 7.43
C SER A 134 -3.60 -14.87 7.17
N GLU A 135 -4.01 -13.96 6.28
CA GLU A 135 -5.42 -13.71 5.97
C GLU A 135 -5.90 -14.52 4.76
N GLN A 136 -7.20 -14.80 4.75
CA GLN A 136 -7.89 -15.45 3.63
C GLN A 136 -8.61 -14.37 2.81
N TYR A 137 -8.25 -14.21 1.53
CA TYR A 137 -8.86 -13.25 0.61
C TYR A 137 -8.68 -13.69 -0.85
N ASP A 138 -9.43 -13.08 -1.75
CA ASP A 138 -9.46 -13.39 -3.18
C ASP A 138 -8.72 -12.34 -4.01
N LEU A 139 -8.78 -11.07 -3.58
CA LEU A 139 -8.29 -9.91 -4.31
C LEU A 139 -7.56 -8.95 -3.37
N ILE A 140 -6.51 -8.31 -3.88
CA ILE A 140 -5.80 -7.21 -3.22
C ILE A 140 -6.25 -5.90 -3.85
N HIS A 141 -6.61 -4.90 -3.03
CA HIS A 141 -7.00 -3.58 -3.49
C HIS A 141 -6.19 -2.50 -2.76
N ALA A 142 -5.39 -1.72 -3.47
CA ALA A 142 -4.53 -0.68 -2.90
C ALA A 142 -4.94 0.71 -3.41
N HIS A 143 -5.09 1.66 -2.47
CA HIS A 143 -5.58 3.01 -2.72
C HIS A 143 -4.46 4.04 -2.67
N ASP A 144 -4.16 4.64 -3.79
CA ASP A 144 -3.14 5.66 -4.00
C ASP A 144 -1.69 5.20 -3.69
N TRP A 145 -0.74 6.00 -4.07
CA TRP A 145 0.70 5.70 -4.07
C TRP A 145 1.26 5.28 -2.70
N LEU A 146 0.67 5.79 -1.61
CA LEU A 146 1.05 5.43 -0.24
C LEU A 146 0.89 3.93 0.06
N THR A 147 -0.06 3.27 -0.60
CA THR A 147 -0.41 1.88 -0.34
C THR A 147 0.03 0.93 -1.46
N TYR A 148 0.51 1.45 -2.60
CA TYR A 148 0.96 0.59 -3.71
C TYR A 148 2.09 -0.35 -3.32
N PRO A 149 3.13 0.07 -2.55
CA PRO A 149 4.15 -0.86 -2.08
C PRO A 149 3.59 -2.03 -1.26
N ALA A 150 2.58 -1.77 -0.42
CA ALA A 150 1.88 -2.80 0.34
C ALA A 150 1.11 -3.77 -0.58
N GLY A 151 0.40 -3.24 -1.57
CA GLY A 151 -0.32 -4.04 -2.58
C GLY A 151 0.62 -4.93 -3.40
N VAL A 152 1.73 -4.37 -3.88
CA VAL A 152 2.76 -5.11 -4.63
C VAL A 152 3.36 -6.21 -3.78
N HIS A 153 3.74 -5.92 -2.54
CA HIS A 153 4.31 -6.91 -1.63
C HIS A 153 3.31 -8.04 -1.33
N ALA A 154 2.06 -7.70 -1.01
CA ALA A 154 1.01 -8.68 -0.78
C ALA A 154 0.80 -9.60 -2.01
N LYS A 155 0.82 -9.04 -3.23
CA LYS A 155 0.76 -9.82 -4.48
C LYS A 155 1.94 -10.78 -4.62
N LEU A 156 3.16 -10.29 -4.40
CA LEU A 156 4.38 -11.11 -4.53
C LEU A 156 4.39 -12.28 -3.55
N VAL A 157 3.86 -12.08 -2.34
CA VAL A 157 3.80 -13.10 -1.29
C VAL A 157 2.68 -14.11 -1.53
N SER A 158 1.50 -13.67 -1.96
CA SER A 158 0.30 -14.50 -2.03
C SER A 158 -0.03 -15.05 -3.43
N GLY A 159 0.50 -14.41 -4.49
CA GLY A 159 0.11 -14.68 -5.87
C GLY A 159 -1.30 -14.23 -6.24
N LYS A 160 -2.01 -13.52 -5.34
CA LYS A 160 -3.37 -13.03 -5.58
C LYS A 160 -3.36 -11.81 -6.51
N PRO A 161 -4.43 -11.60 -7.31
CA PRO A 161 -4.51 -10.45 -8.20
C PRO A 161 -4.52 -9.13 -7.42
N LEU A 162 -3.83 -8.13 -7.98
CA LEU A 162 -3.74 -6.78 -7.45
C LEU A 162 -4.54 -5.81 -8.32
N CYS A 163 -5.51 -5.16 -7.72
CA CYS A 163 -6.16 -3.96 -8.24
C CYS A 163 -5.60 -2.73 -7.52
N ILE A 164 -5.17 -1.72 -8.24
CA ILE A 164 -4.84 -0.42 -7.67
C ILE A 164 -5.90 0.61 -8.05
N HIS A 165 -6.13 1.56 -7.15
CA HIS A 165 -7.06 2.65 -7.33
C HIS A 165 -6.31 3.97 -7.36
N VAL A 166 -6.35 4.67 -8.49
CA VAL A 166 -5.66 5.93 -8.70
C VAL A 166 -6.64 7.06 -8.45
N HIS A 167 -6.54 7.71 -7.27
CA HIS A 167 -7.36 8.88 -6.93
C HIS A 167 -6.77 10.16 -7.49
N ALA A 168 -5.44 10.27 -7.52
CA ALA A 168 -4.70 11.31 -8.19
C ALA A 168 -3.28 10.80 -8.47
N THR A 169 -2.65 11.30 -9.52
CA THR A 169 -1.23 11.05 -9.80
C THR A 169 -0.36 12.19 -9.28
N ASP A 170 0.95 11.98 -9.23
CA ASP A 170 1.85 13.07 -8.89
C ASP A 170 1.87 14.17 -9.97
N PHE A 171 1.52 13.86 -11.21
CA PHE A 171 1.28 14.87 -12.26
C PHE A 171 0.16 15.84 -11.88
N ASP A 172 -0.93 15.33 -11.30
CA ASP A 172 -2.06 16.14 -10.84
C ASP A 172 -1.67 17.00 -9.64
N ARG A 173 -1.02 16.39 -8.63
CA ARG A 173 -0.61 17.06 -7.39
C ARG A 173 0.46 18.13 -7.60
N SER A 174 1.43 17.87 -8.49
CA SER A 174 2.59 18.73 -8.73
C SER A 174 2.41 19.70 -9.92
N ARG A 175 1.26 19.66 -10.60
CA ARG A 175 1.03 20.41 -11.87
C ARG A 175 2.10 20.10 -12.93
N GLY A 176 2.44 18.82 -13.06
CA GLY A 176 3.43 18.32 -14.02
C GLY A 176 4.89 18.40 -13.58
N LYS A 177 5.19 18.92 -12.39
CA LYS A 177 6.55 18.91 -11.80
C LYS A 177 6.72 17.72 -10.87
N VAL A 178 6.66 16.51 -11.42
CA VAL A 178 6.64 15.27 -10.66
C VAL A 178 7.87 15.09 -9.78
N ASN A 179 7.62 14.59 -8.56
CA ASN A 179 8.66 14.11 -7.66
C ASN A 179 9.14 12.74 -8.15
N PRO A 180 10.43 12.56 -8.49
CA PRO A 180 10.93 11.29 -9.02
C PRO A 180 10.69 10.07 -8.11
N THR A 181 10.74 10.25 -6.80
CA THR A 181 10.49 9.18 -5.82
C THR A 181 9.02 8.76 -5.85
N VAL A 182 8.10 9.72 -5.81
CA VAL A 182 6.65 9.42 -5.86
C VAL A 182 6.30 8.79 -7.20
N TYR A 183 6.79 9.35 -8.30
CA TYR A 183 6.62 8.77 -9.65
C TYR A 183 7.10 7.31 -9.71
N GLY A 184 8.29 7.03 -9.13
CA GLY A 184 8.83 5.68 -9.10
C GLY A 184 7.93 4.70 -8.33
N ILE A 185 7.36 5.12 -7.20
CA ILE A 185 6.42 4.31 -6.42
C ILE A 185 5.12 4.07 -7.20
N GLU A 186 4.54 5.13 -7.78
CA GLU A 186 3.33 5.04 -8.60
C GLU A 186 3.54 4.11 -9.79
N LYS A 187 4.62 4.33 -10.55
CA LYS A 187 4.99 3.50 -11.71
C LYS A 187 5.16 2.03 -11.34
N ASN A 188 5.88 1.75 -10.26
CA ASN A 188 6.09 0.38 -9.79
C ASN A 188 4.77 -0.30 -9.39
N GLY A 189 3.89 0.41 -8.68
CA GLY A 189 2.55 -0.10 -8.33
C GLY A 189 1.72 -0.42 -9.57
N MET A 190 1.69 0.51 -10.52
CA MET A 190 0.99 0.35 -11.80
C MET A 190 1.54 -0.81 -12.63
N ASP A 191 2.86 -0.97 -12.70
CA ASP A 191 3.49 -2.06 -13.48
C ASP A 191 3.13 -3.46 -12.93
N HIS A 192 3.00 -3.59 -11.61
CA HIS A 192 2.64 -4.85 -10.95
C HIS A 192 1.13 -5.11 -10.90
N ALA A 193 0.29 -4.11 -11.12
CA ALA A 193 -1.15 -4.26 -11.05
C ALA A 193 -1.72 -5.09 -12.21
N ASP A 194 -2.69 -5.95 -11.91
CA ASP A 194 -3.50 -6.66 -12.90
C ASP A 194 -4.65 -5.78 -13.39
N CYS A 195 -5.11 -4.84 -12.55
CA CYS A 195 -6.17 -3.89 -12.83
C CYS A 195 -5.80 -2.51 -12.25
N ILE A 196 -6.05 -1.46 -13.00
CA ILE A 196 -5.86 -0.07 -12.60
C ILE A 196 -7.20 0.66 -12.72
N MET A 197 -7.81 0.97 -11.59
CA MET A 197 -9.05 1.75 -11.52
C MET A 197 -8.71 3.23 -11.42
N CYS A 198 -9.22 4.03 -12.33
CA CYS A 198 -9.00 5.46 -12.39
C CYS A 198 -10.29 6.21 -12.05
N VAL A 199 -10.21 7.24 -11.21
CA VAL A 199 -11.39 8.03 -10.79
C VAL A 199 -12.03 8.83 -11.92
N SER A 200 -11.35 8.98 -13.05
CA SER A 200 -11.84 9.72 -14.22
C SER A 200 -11.12 9.30 -15.49
N GLU A 201 -11.74 9.59 -16.66
CA GLU A 201 -11.07 9.41 -17.95
C GLU A 201 -9.80 10.26 -18.07
N LEU A 202 -9.76 11.45 -17.47
CA LEU A 202 -8.56 12.29 -17.44
C LEU A 202 -7.42 11.58 -16.71
N THR A 203 -7.69 11.02 -15.53
CA THR A 203 -6.71 10.23 -14.76
C THR A 203 -6.26 9.01 -15.56
N ARG A 204 -7.20 8.31 -16.20
CA ARG A 204 -6.90 7.16 -17.04
C ARG A 204 -5.95 7.53 -18.20
N GLN A 205 -6.18 8.64 -18.87
CA GLN A 205 -5.29 9.11 -19.95
C GLN A 205 -3.90 9.47 -19.42
N THR A 206 -3.79 10.09 -18.24
CA THR A 206 -2.52 10.37 -17.59
C THR A 206 -1.78 9.07 -17.27
N VAL A 207 -2.46 8.06 -16.72
CA VAL A 207 -1.89 6.74 -16.40
C VAL A 207 -1.35 6.05 -17.66
N ILE A 208 -2.11 6.05 -18.74
CA ILE A 208 -1.69 5.44 -20.01
C ILE A 208 -0.49 6.19 -20.61
N LYS A 209 -0.58 7.52 -20.68
CA LYS A 209 0.39 8.34 -21.40
C LYS A 209 1.68 8.56 -20.60
N GLU A 210 1.57 8.97 -19.35
CA GLU A 210 2.73 9.42 -18.54
C GLU A 210 3.38 8.26 -17.79
N TYR A 211 2.61 7.22 -17.42
CA TYR A 211 3.13 6.01 -16.77
C TYR A 211 3.28 4.82 -17.72
N HIS A 212 2.97 5.00 -19.01
CA HIS A 212 3.11 4.00 -20.07
C HIS A 212 2.41 2.67 -19.74
N GLN A 213 1.19 2.76 -19.21
CA GLN A 213 0.42 1.57 -18.85
C GLN A 213 -0.41 1.04 -20.01
N ASP A 214 -0.61 -0.28 -20.05
CA ASP A 214 -1.46 -0.95 -21.02
C ASP A 214 -2.92 -0.48 -20.84
N PRO A 215 -3.55 0.13 -21.88
CA PRO A 215 -4.94 0.58 -21.81
C PRO A 215 -5.95 -0.51 -21.44
N ARG A 216 -5.61 -1.79 -21.70
CA ARG A 216 -6.51 -2.94 -21.44
C ARG A 216 -6.66 -3.25 -19.95
N LYS A 217 -5.72 -2.81 -19.10
CA LYS A 217 -5.82 -2.95 -17.64
C LYS A 217 -6.25 -1.67 -16.92
N CYS A 218 -6.49 -0.57 -17.65
CA CYS A 218 -6.88 0.75 -17.12
C CYS A 218 -8.38 0.99 -17.36
N PHE A 219 -9.14 1.15 -16.28
CA PHE A 219 -10.59 1.30 -16.25
C PHE A 219 -11.01 2.61 -15.59
#